data_1b6a10db2fa9e3d3344e762cf48f48a9
#
_entry.id   1b6a10db2fa9e3d3344e762cf48f48a9
#
_cell.length_a   1.000
_cell.length_b   1.000
_cell.length_c   1.000
_cell.angle_alpha   90.00
_cell.angle_beta   90.00
_cell.angle_gamma   90.00
#
_symmetry.space_group_name_H-M   'P 1'
#
loop_
_entity.id
_entity.type
_entity.pdbx_description
1 polymer ?
#
loop_
_entity_poly.entity_id
_entity_poly.type
_entity_poly.pdbx_seq_one_letter_code
_entity_poly.pdbx_strand_id
1 'polypeptide(L)'
;PVFEKENGMLYYPTFYEGLEQSKNVIYTGQEATQQIIYGLDWVAKEKGAKSFFLIGSDYIWPRTSNKIARKHIENHMTGTSVVGEDYFPLGHTQFNSVINKIKLTKPDVIFTDVVGGSNVAFYKQLKAAGIDLSKQALLTISVTEDEIDGIGGENIAGAYACMKYFQ
;
A
#
# COMPACT_ATOMS: atom_id res chain seq x y z
N PRO A 1 18.76 -12.40 15.43
CA PRO A 1 20.07 -12.94 15.86
C PRO A 1 20.58 -12.32 17.17
N VAL A 2 20.54 -10.98 17.34
CA VAL A 2 21.09 -10.32 18.56
C VAL A 2 20.28 -10.73 19.78
N PHE A 3 18.95 -10.57 19.76
CA PHE A 3 18.10 -10.90 20.89
C PHE A 3 18.13 -12.39 21.26
N GLU A 4 18.25 -13.27 20.29
CA GLU A 4 18.41 -14.71 20.52
C GLU A 4 19.74 -15.04 21.20
N LYS A 5 20.84 -14.42 20.69
CA LYS A 5 22.18 -14.62 21.24
C LYS A 5 22.30 -14.14 22.68
N GLU A 6 21.74 -12.98 22.98
CA GLU A 6 21.79 -12.34 24.29
C GLU A 6 20.59 -12.73 25.20
N ASN A 7 19.77 -13.69 24.77
CA ASN A 7 18.54 -14.13 25.46
C ASN A 7 17.62 -12.96 25.88
N GLY A 8 17.59 -11.93 25.06
CA GLY A 8 16.73 -10.76 25.23
C GLY A 8 15.37 -10.93 24.57
N MET A 9 14.46 -9.96 24.78
CA MET A 9 13.14 -9.91 24.16
C MET A 9 13.00 -8.62 23.36
N LEU A 10 12.48 -8.73 22.13
CA LEU A 10 12.13 -7.59 21.28
C LEU A 10 10.62 -7.52 21.07
N TYR A 11 10.04 -6.35 21.29
CA TYR A 11 8.71 -6.01 20.81
C TYR A 11 8.86 -5.22 19.50
N TYR A 12 8.32 -5.77 18.39
CA TYR A 12 8.46 -5.22 17.05
C TYR A 12 7.13 -4.61 16.60
N PRO A 13 6.95 -3.27 16.73
CA PRO A 13 5.67 -2.63 16.44
C PRO A 13 5.49 -2.19 14.98
N THR A 14 6.55 -2.23 14.18
CA THR A 14 6.54 -1.83 12.76
C THR A 14 5.73 -2.83 11.93
N PHE A 15 5.25 -2.42 10.77
CA PHE A 15 4.65 -3.31 9.78
C PHE A 15 5.57 -4.49 9.50
N TYR A 16 4.99 -5.67 9.51
CA TYR A 16 5.74 -6.92 9.47
C TYR A 16 5.52 -7.66 8.15
N GLU A 17 6.60 -7.97 7.45
CA GLU A 17 6.56 -8.62 6.14
C GLU A 17 6.16 -10.10 6.20
N GLY A 18 6.15 -10.71 7.38
CA GLY A 18 5.79 -12.12 7.56
C GLY A 18 6.89 -13.12 7.17
N LEU A 19 8.13 -12.66 6.94
CA LEU A 19 9.22 -13.48 6.42
C LEU A 19 10.17 -14.03 7.50
N GLU A 20 10.07 -13.57 8.73
CA GLU A 20 10.96 -13.93 9.82
C GLU A 20 10.18 -14.45 11.03
N GLN A 21 10.80 -15.35 11.80
CA GLN A 21 10.28 -15.85 13.06
C GLN A 21 11.40 -15.92 14.08
N SER A 22 11.09 -15.54 15.31
CA SER A 22 11.99 -15.72 16.45
C SER A 22 11.18 -15.87 17.73
N LYS A 23 11.58 -16.81 18.58
CA LYS A 23 11.01 -16.98 19.93
C LYS A 23 11.29 -15.78 20.86
N ASN A 24 12.25 -14.94 20.48
CA ASN A 24 12.65 -13.75 21.22
C ASN A 24 12.03 -12.46 20.67
N VAL A 25 11.07 -12.56 19.71
CA VAL A 25 10.40 -11.41 19.12
C VAL A 25 8.89 -11.55 19.25
N ILE A 26 8.24 -10.52 19.76
CA ILE A 26 6.79 -10.36 19.74
C ILE A 26 6.46 -9.34 18.67
N TYR A 27 5.85 -9.80 17.58
CA TYR A 27 5.42 -8.97 16.47
C TYR A 27 4.07 -8.34 16.79
N THR A 28 4.05 -7.02 16.98
CA THR A 28 2.84 -6.25 17.30
C THR A 28 2.41 -5.33 16.18
N GLY A 29 3.20 -5.27 15.09
CA GLY A 29 2.84 -4.61 13.85
C GLY A 29 1.83 -5.43 13.05
N GLN A 30 1.13 -4.78 12.13
CA GLN A 30 0.26 -5.47 11.17
C GLN A 30 1.09 -6.35 10.23
N GLU A 31 0.55 -7.51 9.91
CA GLU A 31 1.09 -8.42 8.90
C GLU A 31 0.19 -8.45 7.63
N ALA A 32 0.68 -9.12 6.59
CA ALA A 32 0.08 -9.10 5.27
C ALA A 32 -1.40 -9.54 5.24
N THR A 33 -1.79 -10.55 6.00
CA THR A 33 -3.18 -11.04 6.04
C THR A 33 -4.11 -9.97 6.59
N GLN A 34 -3.69 -9.30 7.65
CA GLN A 34 -4.51 -8.31 8.35
C GLN A 34 -4.69 -7.00 7.56
N GLN A 35 -3.79 -6.69 6.66
CA GLN A 35 -3.74 -5.40 5.98
C GLN A 35 -3.93 -5.55 4.46
N ILE A 36 -3.10 -6.36 3.81
CA ILE A 36 -3.08 -6.45 2.36
C ILE A 36 -4.24 -7.31 1.86
N ILE A 37 -4.34 -8.55 2.34
CA ILE A 37 -5.32 -9.51 1.84
C ILE A 37 -6.74 -9.03 2.10
N TYR A 38 -7.07 -8.67 3.34
CA TYR A 38 -8.41 -8.17 3.66
C TYR A 38 -8.77 -6.88 2.92
N GLY A 39 -7.80 -5.96 2.78
CA GLY A 39 -8.02 -4.72 2.02
C GLY A 39 -8.32 -4.97 0.55
N LEU A 40 -7.57 -5.88 -0.09
CA LEU A 40 -7.78 -6.27 -1.49
C LEU A 40 -9.12 -6.99 -1.68
N ASP A 41 -9.45 -7.95 -0.83
CA ASP A 41 -10.73 -8.69 -0.90
C ASP A 41 -11.91 -7.74 -0.73
N TRP A 42 -11.80 -6.81 0.22
CA TRP A 42 -12.85 -5.83 0.47
C TRP A 42 -13.06 -4.91 -0.74
N VAL A 43 -12.00 -4.30 -1.28
CA VAL A 43 -12.14 -3.38 -2.41
C VAL A 43 -12.61 -4.10 -3.68
N ALA A 44 -12.17 -5.33 -3.91
CA ALA A 44 -12.63 -6.13 -5.03
C ALA A 44 -14.15 -6.42 -4.93
N LYS A 45 -14.60 -6.83 -3.75
CA LYS A 45 -16.03 -7.13 -3.50
C LYS A 45 -16.89 -5.87 -3.59
N GLU A 46 -16.54 -4.82 -2.87
CA GLU A 46 -17.38 -3.61 -2.76
C GLU A 46 -17.36 -2.73 -4.03
N LYS A 47 -16.29 -2.79 -4.81
CA LYS A 47 -16.14 -2.01 -6.05
C LYS A 47 -16.29 -2.85 -7.32
N GLY A 48 -16.41 -4.16 -7.20
CA GLY A 48 -16.43 -5.07 -8.35
C GLY A 48 -15.13 -5.06 -9.14
N ALA A 49 -14.00 -4.74 -8.46
CA ALA A 49 -12.73 -4.50 -9.11
C ALA A 49 -12.09 -5.78 -9.66
N LYS A 50 -11.54 -5.70 -10.88
CA LYS A 50 -10.88 -6.81 -11.59
C LYS A 50 -9.44 -6.49 -11.99
N SER A 51 -9.08 -5.23 -12.02
CA SER A 51 -7.75 -4.79 -12.45
C SER A 51 -7.08 -3.89 -11.41
N PHE A 52 -5.82 -4.18 -11.10
CA PHE A 52 -5.06 -3.54 -10.03
C PHE A 52 -3.75 -2.97 -10.57
N PHE A 53 -3.42 -1.75 -10.18
CA PHE A 53 -2.10 -1.17 -10.38
C PHE A 53 -1.41 -1.04 -9.02
N LEU A 54 -0.23 -1.65 -8.88
CA LEU A 54 0.54 -1.65 -7.64
C LEU A 54 1.63 -0.57 -7.71
N ILE A 55 1.76 0.23 -6.66
CA ILE A 55 2.79 1.27 -6.60
C ILE A 55 3.35 1.38 -5.19
N GLY A 56 4.68 1.35 -5.05
CA GLY A 56 5.33 1.38 -3.76
C GLY A 56 6.65 2.13 -3.70
N SER A 57 7.08 2.40 -2.49
CA SER A 57 8.44 2.85 -2.24
C SER A 57 9.43 1.70 -2.45
N ASP A 58 10.64 2.03 -2.92
CA ASP A 58 11.63 1.01 -3.30
C ASP A 58 12.48 0.56 -2.11
N TYR A 59 11.89 -0.28 -1.25
CA TYR A 59 12.60 -1.00 -0.17
C TYR A 59 11.86 -2.28 0.20
N ILE A 60 12.34 -3.02 1.19
CA ILE A 60 11.92 -4.40 1.47
C ILE A 60 10.41 -4.52 1.74
N TRP A 61 9.81 -3.62 2.54
CA TRP A 61 8.42 -3.75 2.94
C TRP A 61 7.44 -3.58 1.76
N PRO A 62 7.48 -2.50 0.92
CA PRO A 62 6.59 -2.39 -0.24
C PRO A 62 6.81 -3.48 -1.28
N ARG A 63 8.08 -3.86 -1.54
CA ARG A 63 8.36 -4.95 -2.49
C ARG A 63 7.78 -6.29 -2.04
N THR A 64 7.84 -6.58 -0.74
CA THR A 64 7.23 -7.80 -0.18
C THR A 64 5.71 -7.69 -0.16
N SER A 65 5.17 -6.54 0.23
CA SER A 65 3.73 -6.26 0.23
C SER A 65 3.12 -6.43 -1.16
N ASN A 66 3.72 -5.81 -2.17
CA ASN A 66 3.25 -5.93 -3.56
C ASN A 66 3.41 -7.36 -4.11
N LYS A 67 4.46 -8.08 -3.73
CA LYS A 67 4.60 -9.50 -4.09
C LYS A 67 3.47 -10.35 -3.49
N ILE A 68 3.07 -10.07 -2.25
CA ILE A 68 1.95 -10.76 -1.58
C ILE A 68 0.64 -10.35 -2.26
N ALA A 69 0.41 -9.04 -2.48
CA ALA A 69 -0.75 -8.52 -3.17
C ALA A 69 -0.92 -9.15 -4.55
N ARG A 70 0.14 -9.17 -5.37
CA ARG A 70 0.13 -9.80 -6.69
C ARG A 70 -0.25 -11.27 -6.63
N LYS A 71 0.40 -12.03 -5.75
CA LYS A 71 0.09 -13.46 -5.59
C LYS A 71 -1.36 -13.69 -5.17
N HIS A 72 -1.89 -12.87 -4.28
CA HIS A 72 -3.28 -12.97 -3.84
C HIS A 72 -4.23 -12.65 -4.98
N ILE A 73 -4.03 -11.54 -5.68
CA ILE A 73 -4.83 -11.11 -6.83
C ILE A 73 -4.84 -12.19 -7.93
N GLU A 74 -3.68 -12.70 -8.32
CA GLU A 74 -3.54 -13.63 -9.47
C GLU A 74 -3.96 -15.06 -9.15
N ASN A 75 -3.83 -15.52 -7.88
CA ASN A 75 -4.06 -16.94 -7.55
C ASN A 75 -5.33 -17.19 -6.69
N HIS A 76 -5.84 -16.19 -6.00
CA HIS A 76 -6.95 -16.36 -5.05
C HIS A 76 -8.18 -15.51 -5.38
N MET A 77 -8.05 -14.49 -6.24
CA MET A 77 -9.17 -13.64 -6.64
C MET A 77 -9.57 -13.96 -8.09
N THR A 78 -10.73 -14.57 -8.27
CA THR A 78 -11.17 -15.05 -9.60
C THR A 78 -11.44 -13.91 -10.57
N GLY A 79 -10.83 -13.98 -11.75
CA GLY A 79 -11.02 -13.02 -12.84
C GLY A 79 -10.40 -11.65 -12.59
N THR A 80 -9.41 -11.59 -11.72
CA THR A 80 -8.63 -10.38 -11.44
C THR A 80 -7.20 -10.46 -11.99
N SER A 81 -6.57 -9.30 -12.17
CA SER A 81 -5.21 -9.21 -12.69
C SER A 81 -4.48 -7.96 -12.20
N VAL A 82 -3.16 -8.02 -12.18
CA VAL A 82 -2.29 -6.87 -11.97
C VAL A 82 -1.89 -6.30 -13.33
N VAL A 83 -2.32 -5.08 -13.62
CA VAL A 83 -2.09 -4.41 -14.92
C VAL A 83 -0.86 -3.50 -14.94
N GLY A 84 -0.22 -3.30 -13.81
CA GLY A 84 1.03 -2.56 -13.69
C GLY A 84 1.59 -2.60 -12.28
N GLU A 85 2.90 -2.37 -12.19
CA GLU A 85 3.64 -2.33 -10.93
C GLU A 85 4.86 -1.44 -11.08
N ASP A 86 4.99 -0.43 -10.23
CA ASP A 86 6.12 0.50 -10.24
C ASP A 86 6.62 0.78 -8.80
N TYR A 87 7.92 1.06 -8.69
CA TYR A 87 8.58 1.39 -7.42
C TYR A 87 9.40 2.67 -7.54
N PHE A 88 9.46 3.44 -6.47
CA PHE A 88 10.16 4.71 -6.41
C PHE A 88 11.07 4.81 -5.18
N PRO A 89 12.25 5.40 -5.30
CA PRO A 89 13.12 5.62 -4.15
C PRO A 89 12.42 6.39 -3.01
N LEU A 90 12.84 6.15 -1.78
CA LEU A 90 12.36 6.96 -0.65
C LEU A 90 12.64 8.44 -0.89
N GLY A 91 11.67 9.30 -0.58
CA GLY A 91 11.76 10.74 -0.84
C GLY A 91 11.51 11.15 -2.30
N HIS A 92 11.07 10.22 -3.17
CA HIS A 92 10.74 10.54 -4.55
C HIS A 92 9.56 11.53 -4.66
N THR A 93 9.68 12.49 -5.59
CA THR A 93 8.68 13.56 -5.74
C THR A 93 8.13 13.72 -7.16
N GLN A 94 8.49 12.84 -8.12
CA GLN A 94 8.13 12.99 -9.54
C GLN A 94 7.34 11.77 -10.04
N PHE A 95 6.02 11.79 -9.88
CA PHE A 95 5.14 10.66 -10.18
C PHE A 95 4.45 10.72 -11.56
N ASN A 96 4.75 11.73 -12.38
CA ASN A 96 4.06 11.93 -13.68
C ASN A 96 4.13 10.69 -14.59
N SER A 97 5.25 9.98 -14.61
CA SER A 97 5.41 8.79 -15.47
C SER A 97 4.44 7.67 -15.08
N VAL A 98 4.33 7.35 -13.79
CA VAL A 98 3.41 6.31 -13.32
C VAL A 98 1.96 6.76 -13.41
N ILE A 99 1.66 8.02 -13.15
CA ILE A 99 0.32 8.58 -13.31
C ILE A 99 -0.15 8.47 -14.77
N ASN A 100 0.74 8.71 -15.74
CA ASN A 100 0.42 8.47 -17.15
C ASN A 100 0.17 6.99 -17.46
N LYS A 101 0.94 6.06 -16.87
CA LYS A 101 0.66 4.61 -16.98
C LYS A 101 -0.70 4.25 -16.40
N ILE A 102 -1.04 4.76 -15.22
CA ILE A 102 -2.36 4.57 -14.59
C ILE A 102 -3.49 5.08 -15.50
N LYS A 103 -3.33 6.26 -16.10
CA LYS A 103 -4.32 6.82 -17.06
C LYS A 103 -4.47 5.99 -18.33
N LEU A 104 -3.40 5.35 -18.80
CA LEU A 104 -3.42 4.47 -19.97
C LEU A 104 -4.03 3.10 -19.65
N THR A 105 -3.63 2.49 -18.55
CA THR A 105 -4.10 1.16 -18.14
C THR A 105 -5.49 1.16 -17.55
N LYS A 106 -5.93 2.30 -16.99
CA LYS A 106 -7.25 2.49 -16.35
C LYS A 106 -7.60 1.35 -15.37
N PRO A 107 -6.77 1.10 -14.35
CA PRO A 107 -7.05 0.04 -13.40
C PRO A 107 -8.32 0.36 -12.62
N ASP A 108 -9.05 -0.66 -12.19
CA ASP A 108 -10.19 -0.47 -11.28
C ASP A 108 -9.71 0.03 -9.91
N VAL A 109 -8.53 -0.43 -9.46
CA VAL A 109 -7.94 -0.06 -8.18
C VAL A 109 -6.46 0.31 -8.33
N ILE A 110 -6.08 1.43 -7.73
CA ILE A 110 -4.69 1.77 -7.43
C ILE A 110 -4.40 1.27 -6.01
N PHE A 111 -3.49 0.31 -5.87
CA PHE A 111 -3.01 -0.15 -4.57
C PHE A 111 -1.66 0.51 -4.30
N THR A 112 -1.53 1.22 -3.15
CA THR A 112 -0.32 1.98 -2.86
C THR A 112 0.23 1.71 -1.47
N ASP A 113 1.54 1.48 -1.42
CA ASP A 113 2.40 1.42 -0.24
C ASP A 113 3.61 2.38 -0.38
N VAL A 114 3.39 3.51 -1.05
CA VAL A 114 4.28 4.67 -1.01
C VAL A 114 4.29 5.24 0.39
N VAL A 115 5.47 5.59 0.94
CA VAL A 115 5.61 6.02 2.34
C VAL A 115 6.18 7.42 2.50
N GLY A 116 5.89 8.04 3.65
CA GLY A 116 6.46 9.30 4.10
C GLY A 116 6.16 10.48 3.19
N GLY A 117 7.11 11.42 3.09
CA GLY A 117 6.94 12.66 2.30
C GLY A 117 6.64 12.46 0.81
N SER A 118 6.95 11.29 0.25
CA SER A 118 6.58 10.94 -1.14
C SER A 118 5.07 10.89 -1.34
N ASN A 119 4.27 10.56 -0.32
CA ASN A 119 2.81 10.58 -0.37
C ASN A 119 2.27 11.96 -0.73
N VAL A 120 2.83 13.02 -0.15
CA VAL A 120 2.41 14.41 -0.43
C VAL A 120 2.50 14.71 -1.93
N ALA A 121 3.63 14.39 -2.56
CA ALA A 121 3.83 14.60 -3.99
C ALA A 121 2.92 13.69 -4.84
N PHE A 122 2.79 12.43 -4.45
CA PHE A 122 1.99 11.44 -5.17
C PHE A 122 0.52 11.85 -5.25
N TYR A 123 -0.14 12.11 -4.12
CA TYR A 123 -1.56 12.46 -4.09
C TYR A 123 -1.85 13.81 -4.76
N LYS A 124 -1.01 14.83 -4.55
CA LYS A 124 -1.14 16.12 -5.24
C LYS A 124 -1.06 15.98 -6.76
N GLN A 125 -0.12 15.16 -7.25
CA GLN A 125 0.03 14.92 -8.69
C GLN A 125 -1.10 14.05 -9.27
N LEU A 126 -1.63 13.07 -8.53
CA LEU A 126 -2.82 12.32 -8.93
C LEU A 126 -3.99 13.28 -9.18
N LYS A 127 -4.27 14.15 -8.21
CA LYS A 127 -5.34 15.15 -8.33
C LYS A 127 -5.10 16.14 -9.48
N ALA A 128 -3.88 16.69 -9.58
CA ALA A 128 -3.51 17.61 -10.66
C ALA A 128 -3.65 16.97 -12.05
N ALA A 129 -3.46 15.67 -12.16
CA ALA A 129 -3.65 14.90 -13.38
C ALA A 129 -5.12 14.58 -13.69
N GLY A 130 -6.06 15.02 -12.84
CA GLY A 130 -7.50 14.81 -13.00
C GLY A 130 -7.98 13.41 -12.55
N ILE A 131 -7.20 12.68 -11.75
CA ILE A 131 -7.64 11.42 -11.15
C ILE A 131 -8.48 11.78 -9.92
N ASP A 132 -9.76 11.52 -10.01
CA ASP A 132 -10.77 11.77 -8.97
C ASP A 132 -10.98 10.48 -8.17
N LEU A 133 -10.48 10.45 -6.93
CA LEU A 133 -10.54 9.28 -6.04
C LEU A 133 -11.97 8.95 -5.56
N SER A 134 -12.94 9.81 -5.79
CA SER A 134 -14.35 9.44 -5.59
C SER A 134 -14.86 8.47 -6.67
N LYS A 135 -14.18 8.41 -7.81
CA LYS A 135 -14.52 7.57 -8.98
C LYS A 135 -13.49 6.49 -9.25
N GLN A 136 -12.20 6.82 -9.05
CA GLN A 136 -11.09 5.90 -9.15
C GLN A 136 -10.78 5.32 -7.78
N ALA A 137 -11.05 4.03 -7.55
CA ALA A 137 -10.71 3.42 -6.28
C ALA A 137 -9.19 3.44 -6.05
N LEU A 138 -8.79 3.88 -4.86
CA LEU A 138 -7.42 3.82 -4.38
C LEU A 138 -7.43 3.23 -2.98
N LEU A 139 -6.64 2.17 -2.78
CA LEU A 139 -6.43 1.52 -1.49
C LEU A 139 -4.99 1.76 -1.04
N THR A 140 -4.82 2.41 0.10
CA THR A 140 -3.51 2.60 0.73
C THR A 140 -3.36 1.74 1.97
N ILE A 141 -2.13 1.27 2.22
CA ILE A 141 -1.73 0.57 3.43
C ILE A 141 -0.62 1.31 4.19
N SER A 142 -0.40 2.58 3.86
CA SER A 142 0.74 3.37 4.36
C SER A 142 0.39 4.81 4.73
N VAL A 143 -0.88 5.19 4.72
CA VAL A 143 -1.33 6.54 5.11
C VAL A 143 -2.24 6.43 6.31
N THR A 144 -1.91 7.19 7.35
CA THR A 144 -2.72 7.38 8.57
C THR A 144 -3.28 8.80 8.62
N GLU A 145 -4.04 9.12 9.65
CA GLU A 145 -4.64 10.45 9.83
C GLU A 145 -3.57 11.55 9.91
N ASP A 146 -2.43 11.27 10.53
CA ASP A 146 -1.35 12.25 10.69
C ASP A 146 -0.75 12.71 9.35
N GLU A 147 -0.68 11.80 8.36
CA GLU A 147 -0.17 12.17 7.03
C GLU A 147 -1.16 12.99 6.21
N ILE A 148 -2.45 12.94 6.53
CA ILE A 148 -3.50 13.65 5.79
C ILE A 148 -3.28 15.17 5.85
N ASP A 149 -2.81 15.71 6.98
CA ASP A 149 -2.52 17.14 7.11
C ASP A 149 -1.43 17.59 6.12
N GLY A 150 -0.39 16.79 5.94
CA GLY A 150 0.69 17.06 4.99
C GLY A 150 0.28 16.89 3.53
N ILE A 151 -0.54 15.88 3.24
CA ILE A 151 -1.07 15.59 1.90
C ILE A 151 -2.08 16.66 1.49
N GLY A 152 -2.90 17.12 2.43
CA GLY A 152 -4.09 17.92 2.23
C GLY A 152 -5.31 17.03 1.97
N GLY A 153 -6.32 17.13 2.84
CA GLY A 153 -7.52 16.28 2.77
C GLY A 153 -8.18 16.26 1.39
N GLU A 154 -8.18 17.41 0.69
CA GLU A 154 -8.73 17.53 -0.66
C GLU A 154 -7.98 16.71 -1.72
N ASN A 155 -6.72 16.34 -1.47
CA ASN A 155 -5.90 15.55 -2.40
C ASN A 155 -6.10 14.04 -2.25
N ILE A 156 -6.55 13.59 -1.05
CA ILE A 156 -6.73 12.17 -0.73
C ILE A 156 -8.21 11.79 -0.54
N ALA A 157 -9.11 12.76 -0.54
CA ALA A 157 -10.54 12.50 -0.35
C ALA A 157 -11.08 11.45 -1.34
N GLY A 158 -11.72 10.41 -0.81
CA GLY A 158 -12.23 9.27 -1.58
C GLY A 158 -11.28 8.04 -1.61
N ALA A 159 -10.05 8.17 -1.11
CA ALA A 159 -9.17 7.01 -0.91
C ALA A 159 -9.65 6.14 0.26
N TYR A 160 -9.30 4.86 0.21
CA TYR A 160 -9.52 3.87 1.27
C TYR A 160 -8.18 3.54 1.93
N ALA A 161 -8.18 3.46 3.25
CA ALA A 161 -7.01 3.02 4.02
C ALA A 161 -7.32 1.71 4.74
N CYS A 162 -6.39 0.77 4.70
CA CYS A 162 -6.47 -0.47 5.47
C CYS A 162 -5.37 -0.48 6.53
N MET A 163 -5.74 -0.09 7.73
CA MET A 163 -4.84 0.11 8.86
C MET A 163 -5.41 -0.55 10.12
N LYS A 164 -4.54 -0.92 11.07
CA LYS A 164 -4.93 -1.55 12.33
C LYS A 164 -5.62 -0.62 13.33
N TYR A 165 -5.46 0.67 13.14
CA TYR A 165 -5.96 1.71 14.04
C TYR A 165 -6.39 2.93 13.26
N PHE A 166 -7.49 3.52 13.67
CA PHE A 166 -8.01 4.81 13.23
C PHE A 166 -8.42 5.60 14.46
N GLN A 167 -8.19 6.90 14.43
CA GLN A 167 -8.54 7.81 15.51
C GLN A 167 -9.84 8.56 15.21
#